data_ccc0276929c1d9d4f3b1b4aab4993d7b
#
_entry.id   ccc0276929c1d9d4f3b1b4aab4993d7b
#
_cell.length_a   1.000
_cell.length_b   1.000
_cell.length_c   1.000
_cell.angle_alpha   90.00
_cell.angle_beta   90.00
_cell.angle_gamma   90.00
#
_symmetry.space_group_name_H-M   'P 1'
#
loop_
_entity.id
_entity.type
_entity.pdbx_description
1 polymer ?
#
loop_
_entity_poly.entity_id
_entity_poly.type
_entity_poly.pdbx_seq_one_letter_code
_entity_poly.pdbx_strand_id
1 'polypeptide(L)'
;MPNVLDLEQAVLLLEISPPFGKRDVQVARRRMAKVWHPDIAPPGKQYEHERHLKAINEAADQLERLAEGSHGGKVSRNAVKVNAAAARAARAEEGRRNYEAAERERAHAADKQTNDPFGSQMPDHSVVHRYARCVTYPEWGVGNVTGIYFTGGGDDIQQWARVKFAPGVRTVPAGSLQFVDFSKPDPGADRVQRFLTAAQHAMAEGNYELAAQRLIYARDAEPDNSAVLRLMTLAFWQDGNLPAAGRAVRDWSRVDGDRPTAHRFAARIYEDMGAIDLAAEAAQRAVDRGPDDADAWERLGRLRLRLMDREAAISALERARRLGPSVEALLDLALAYHLAGDLGAEVTACEQATLLDPRSTDAWSRLAHALARTDRTSDAIDACDRALRLGADAEVAELLRRLAEQLPRVLPAA
;
A
#
# COMPACT_ATOMS: atom_id res chain seq x y z
N MET A 1 -10.60 12.91 -15.30
CA MET A 1 -10.84 12.40 -16.67
C MET A 1 -11.17 10.93 -16.58
N PRO A 2 -12.10 10.35 -17.34
CA PRO A 2 -12.36 8.93 -17.31
C PRO A 2 -11.10 8.19 -17.75
N ASN A 3 -10.72 7.19 -16.95
CA ASN A 3 -9.54 6.36 -17.18
C ASN A 3 -9.80 5.50 -18.43
N VAL A 4 -9.41 5.98 -19.61
CA VAL A 4 -9.61 5.23 -20.87
C VAL A 4 -8.68 4.03 -20.83
N LEU A 5 -9.26 2.84 -20.65
CA LEU A 5 -8.54 1.57 -20.63
C LEU A 5 -7.71 1.40 -21.92
N ASP A 6 -6.51 0.83 -21.80
CA ASP A 6 -5.72 0.41 -22.94
C ASP A 6 -6.44 -0.75 -23.65
N LEU A 7 -6.40 -0.79 -24.99
CA LEU A 7 -7.06 -1.85 -25.77
C LEU A 7 -6.62 -3.26 -25.41
N GLU A 8 -5.36 -3.44 -24.99
CA GLU A 8 -4.87 -4.73 -24.49
C GLU A 8 -5.52 -5.08 -23.15
N GLN A 9 -5.70 -4.09 -22.26
CA GLN A 9 -6.40 -4.25 -21.00
C GLN A 9 -7.90 -4.50 -21.20
N ALA A 10 -8.52 -3.85 -22.19
CA ALA A 10 -9.92 -4.08 -22.55
C ALA A 10 -10.17 -5.53 -23.03
N VAL A 11 -9.26 -6.08 -23.82
CA VAL A 11 -9.30 -7.47 -24.27
C VAL A 11 -9.20 -8.44 -23.09
N LEU A 12 -8.29 -8.16 -22.15
CA LEU A 12 -8.14 -8.97 -20.92
C LEU A 12 -9.34 -8.86 -20.00
N LEU A 13 -9.88 -7.65 -19.81
CA LEU A 13 -11.02 -7.40 -18.92
C LEU A 13 -12.29 -8.13 -19.39
N LEU A 14 -12.50 -8.22 -20.72
CA LEU A 14 -13.63 -8.93 -21.31
C LEU A 14 -13.35 -10.44 -21.52
N GLU A 15 -12.14 -10.90 -21.24
CA GLU A 15 -11.70 -12.29 -21.41
C GLU A 15 -11.98 -12.79 -22.84
N ILE A 16 -11.69 -11.99 -23.86
CA ILE A 16 -11.81 -12.36 -25.26
C ILE A 16 -10.44 -12.55 -25.90
N SER A 17 -10.34 -13.44 -26.87
CA SER A 17 -9.08 -13.70 -27.58
C SER A 17 -9.22 -13.32 -29.06
N PRO A 18 -8.26 -12.56 -29.62
CA PRO A 18 -8.24 -12.30 -31.06
C PRO A 18 -8.02 -13.59 -31.88
N PRO A 19 -8.65 -13.72 -33.04
CA PRO A 19 -9.48 -12.72 -33.71
C PRO A 19 -10.92 -12.71 -33.19
N PHE A 20 -11.45 -11.53 -32.91
CA PHE A 20 -12.83 -11.33 -32.45
C PHE A 20 -13.57 -10.30 -33.30
N GLY A 21 -14.90 -10.40 -33.38
CA GLY A 21 -15.77 -9.44 -34.02
C GLY A 21 -16.71 -8.76 -33.03
N LYS A 22 -17.53 -7.82 -33.52
CA LYS A 22 -18.51 -7.09 -32.69
C LYS A 22 -19.41 -8.01 -31.87
N ARG A 23 -19.87 -9.11 -32.46
CA ARG A 23 -20.74 -10.09 -31.79
C ARG A 23 -20.06 -10.76 -30.62
N ASP A 24 -18.77 -11.07 -30.74
CA ASP A 24 -17.98 -11.69 -29.67
C ASP A 24 -17.82 -10.76 -28.48
N VAL A 25 -17.58 -9.47 -28.76
CA VAL A 25 -17.48 -8.41 -27.72
C VAL A 25 -18.82 -8.27 -26.98
N GLN A 26 -19.96 -8.27 -27.70
CA GLN A 26 -21.28 -8.17 -27.07
C GLN A 26 -21.62 -9.39 -26.20
N VAL A 27 -21.23 -10.58 -26.62
CA VAL A 27 -21.40 -11.79 -25.83
C VAL A 27 -20.56 -11.73 -24.56
N ALA A 28 -19.29 -11.32 -24.67
CA ALA A 28 -18.39 -11.17 -23.54
C ALA A 28 -18.90 -10.10 -22.56
N ARG A 29 -19.33 -8.93 -23.06
CA ARG A 29 -19.95 -7.87 -22.25
C ARG A 29 -21.11 -8.39 -21.40
N ARG A 30 -22.05 -9.14 -22.04
CA ARG A 30 -23.21 -9.71 -21.33
C ARG A 30 -22.80 -10.71 -20.28
N ARG A 31 -21.77 -11.54 -20.55
CA ARG A 31 -21.22 -12.52 -19.59
C ARG A 31 -20.62 -11.81 -18.39
N MET A 32 -19.73 -10.85 -18.60
CA MET A 32 -19.06 -10.11 -17.54
C MET A 32 -20.02 -9.21 -16.74
N ALA A 33 -21.01 -8.60 -17.39
CA ALA A 33 -22.04 -7.81 -16.71
C ALA A 33 -22.90 -8.65 -15.73
N LYS A 34 -23.13 -9.94 -16.04
CA LYS A 34 -23.80 -10.83 -15.09
C LYS A 34 -22.95 -11.18 -13.86
N VAL A 35 -21.63 -11.24 -14.01
CA VAL A 35 -20.69 -11.53 -12.92
C VAL A 35 -20.50 -10.32 -11.99
N TRP A 36 -20.52 -9.12 -12.57
CA TRP A 36 -20.21 -7.86 -11.86
C TRP A 36 -21.44 -6.95 -11.67
N HIS A 37 -22.66 -7.54 -11.69
CA HIS A 37 -23.86 -6.76 -11.43
C HIS A 37 -23.93 -6.30 -9.97
N PRO A 38 -24.24 -5.02 -9.66
CA PRO A 38 -24.31 -4.53 -8.28
C PRO A 38 -25.30 -5.31 -7.40
N ASP A 39 -26.40 -5.82 -7.99
CA ASP A 39 -27.44 -6.56 -7.25
C ASP A 39 -27.00 -7.92 -6.71
N ILE A 40 -25.94 -8.50 -7.27
CA ILE A 40 -25.38 -9.77 -6.81
C ILE A 40 -24.10 -9.59 -5.98
N ALA A 41 -23.72 -8.35 -5.72
CA ALA A 41 -22.52 -8.04 -4.94
C ALA A 41 -22.70 -8.49 -3.47
N PRO A 42 -21.65 -9.06 -2.86
CA PRO A 42 -21.64 -9.31 -1.41
C PRO A 42 -21.89 -8.02 -0.62
N PRO A 43 -22.46 -8.11 0.59
CA PRO A 43 -22.68 -6.94 1.43
C PRO A 43 -21.40 -6.10 1.59
N GLY A 44 -21.50 -4.80 1.32
CA GLY A 44 -20.38 -3.85 1.38
C GLY A 44 -19.50 -3.76 0.14
N LYS A 45 -19.71 -4.60 -0.91
CA LYS A 45 -18.92 -4.58 -2.17
C LYS A 45 -19.66 -4.03 -3.38
N GLN A 46 -20.84 -3.46 -3.18
CA GLN A 46 -21.66 -2.92 -4.27
C GLN A 46 -20.93 -1.85 -5.09
N TYR A 47 -20.17 -0.96 -4.44
CA TYR A 47 -19.39 0.07 -5.10
C TYR A 47 -18.25 -0.51 -5.99
N GLU A 48 -17.60 -1.59 -5.52
CA GLU A 48 -16.57 -2.28 -6.32
C GLU A 48 -17.19 -2.91 -7.56
N HIS A 49 -18.34 -3.58 -7.44
CA HIS A 49 -19.07 -4.18 -8.56
C HIS A 49 -19.54 -3.12 -9.58
N GLU A 50 -20.06 -2.00 -9.11
CA GLU A 50 -20.47 -0.88 -9.96
C GLU A 50 -19.29 -0.30 -10.75
N ARG A 51 -18.14 -0.12 -10.09
CA ARG A 51 -16.90 0.35 -10.72
C ARG A 51 -16.40 -0.64 -11.78
N HIS A 52 -16.42 -1.94 -11.49
CA HIS A 52 -16.04 -2.97 -12.45
C HIS A 52 -17.01 -3.05 -13.63
N LEU A 53 -18.31 -2.96 -13.39
CA LEU A 53 -19.31 -2.98 -14.45
C LEU A 53 -19.15 -1.75 -15.39
N LYS A 54 -18.82 -0.59 -14.84
CA LYS A 54 -18.51 0.61 -15.63
C LYS A 54 -17.29 0.40 -16.52
N ALA A 55 -16.20 -0.16 -15.95
CA ALA A 55 -14.99 -0.45 -16.73
C ALA A 55 -15.23 -1.50 -17.84
N ILE A 56 -16.05 -2.53 -17.59
CA ILE A 56 -16.47 -3.53 -18.57
C ILE A 56 -17.24 -2.87 -19.72
N ASN A 57 -18.14 -1.96 -19.42
CA ASN A 57 -18.93 -1.27 -20.45
C ASN A 57 -18.03 -0.37 -21.31
N GLU A 58 -17.13 0.39 -20.71
CA GLU A 58 -16.17 1.26 -21.42
C GLU A 58 -15.22 0.43 -22.30
N ALA A 59 -14.72 -0.69 -21.80
CA ALA A 59 -13.89 -1.64 -22.55
C ALA A 59 -14.65 -2.23 -23.78
N ALA A 60 -15.89 -2.64 -23.57
CA ALA A 60 -16.72 -3.19 -24.65
C ALA A 60 -16.97 -2.14 -25.74
N ASP A 61 -17.32 -0.92 -25.37
CA ASP A 61 -17.56 0.16 -26.34
C ASP A 61 -16.30 0.50 -27.16
N GLN A 62 -15.12 0.42 -26.57
CA GLN A 62 -13.84 0.62 -27.28
C GLN A 62 -13.57 -0.50 -28.29
N LEU A 63 -13.76 -1.76 -27.89
CA LEU A 63 -13.50 -2.92 -28.74
C LEU A 63 -14.56 -3.07 -29.84
N GLU A 64 -15.81 -2.67 -29.59
CA GLU A 64 -16.86 -2.63 -30.63
C GLU A 64 -16.51 -1.63 -31.73
N ARG A 65 -16.06 -0.41 -31.37
CA ARG A 65 -15.60 0.60 -32.34
C ARG A 65 -14.41 0.09 -33.15
N LEU A 66 -13.47 -0.61 -32.52
CA LEU A 66 -12.34 -1.20 -33.23
C LEU A 66 -12.78 -2.29 -34.21
N ALA A 67 -13.76 -3.12 -33.83
CA ALA A 67 -14.32 -4.15 -34.68
C ALA A 67 -15.08 -3.59 -35.88
N GLU A 68 -15.81 -2.49 -35.70
CA GLU A 68 -16.52 -1.76 -36.77
C GLU A 68 -15.57 -1.15 -37.80
N GLY A 69 -14.42 -0.64 -37.36
CA GLY A 69 -13.37 -0.09 -38.23
C GLY A 69 -12.48 -1.10 -38.94
N SER A 70 -12.63 -2.40 -38.60
CA SER A 70 -11.75 -3.45 -39.14
C SER A 70 -12.27 -4.02 -40.45
N HIS A 71 -11.40 -4.11 -41.48
CA HIS A 71 -11.71 -4.78 -42.75
C HIS A 71 -12.07 -6.26 -42.52
N GLY A 72 -13.29 -6.65 -42.92
CA GLY A 72 -13.81 -8.00 -42.69
C GLY A 72 -14.45 -8.23 -41.32
N GLY A 73 -14.67 -7.21 -40.48
CA GLY A 73 -15.42 -7.26 -39.22
C GLY A 73 -14.76 -8.08 -38.10
N LYS A 74 -13.47 -8.48 -38.27
CA LYS A 74 -12.70 -9.20 -37.25
C LYS A 74 -11.40 -8.49 -36.92
N VAL A 75 -11.14 -8.30 -35.62
CA VAL A 75 -9.96 -7.66 -35.08
C VAL A 75 -8.89 -8.71 -34.82
N SER A 76 -7.75 -8.59 -35.52
CA SER A 76 -6.59 -9.47 -35.29
C SER A 76 -5.76 -9.02 -34.10
N ARG A 77 -4.89 -9.93 -33.56
CA ARG A 77 -3.94 -9.61 -32.48
C ARG A 77 -3.01 -8.44 -32.84
N ASN A 78 -2.59 -8.37 -34.11
CA ASN A 78 -1.76 -7.25 -34.60
C ASN A 78 -2.53 -5.93 -34.62
N ALA A 79 -3.80 -5.96 -34.99
CA ALA A 79 -4.64 -4.74 -34.99
C ALA A 79 -4.83 -4.19 -33.58
N VAL A 80 -5.00 -5.05 -32.56
CA VAL A 80 -5.05 -4.61 -31.14
C VAL A 80 -3.74 -3.94 -30.73
N LYS A 81 -2.59 -4.55 -31.02
CA LYS A 81 -1.27 -3.99 -30.67
C LYS A 81 -0.97 -2.66 -31.35
N VAL A 82 -1.23 -2.55 -32.65
CA VAL A 82 -0.98 -1.35 -33.43
C VAL A 82 -1.86 -0.19 -32.95
N ASN A 83 -3.16 -0.45 -32.71
CA ASN A 83 -4.07 0.59 -32.21
C ASN A 83 -3.78 0.96 -30.75
N ALA A 84 -3.35 0.02 -29.90
CA ALA A 84 -2.90 0.32 -28.55
C ALA A 84 -1.65 1.21 -28.56
N ALA A 85 -0.66 0.92 -29.42
CA ALA A 85 0.53 1.75 -29.57
C ALA A 85 0.21 3.15 -30.10
N ALA A 86 -0.70 3.26 -31.10
CA ALA A 86 -1.15 4.54 -31.63
C ALA A 86 -1.90 5.37 -30.58
N ALA A 87 -2.76 4.74 -29.76
CA ALA A 87 -3.46 5.40 -28.68
C ALA A 87 -2.50 5.91 -27.59
N ARG A 88 -1.45 5.13 -27.25
CA ARG A 88 -0.40 5.55 -26.31
C ARG A 88 0.39 6.75 -26.85
N ALA A 89 0.75 6.73 -28.14
CA ALA A 89 1.46 7.84 -28.80
C ALA A 89 0.61 9.12 -28.83
N ALA A 90 -0.66 9.02 -29.17
CA ALA A 90 -1.59 10.16 -29.19
C ALA A 90 -1.75 10.79 -27.80
N ARG A 91 -1.86 9.97 -26.73
CA ARG A 91 -1.92 10.45 -25.34
C ARG A 91 -0.63 11.16 -24.91
N ALA A 92 0.53 10.61 -25.30
CA ALA A 92 1.82 11.23 -25.00
C ALA A 92 1.94 12.61 -25.68
N GLU A 93 1.42 12.72 -26.90
CA GLU A 93 1.41 13.98 -27.64
C GLU A 93 0.40 15.01 -27.07
N GLU A 94 -0.77 14.55 -26.65
CA GLU A 94 -1.76 15.39 -25.96
C GLU A 94 -1.23 15.87 -24.59
N GLY A 95 -0.59 14.99 -23.84
CA GLY A 95 0.11 15.34 -22.60
C GLY A 95 1.18 16.40 -22.81
N ARG A 96 1.96 16.30 -23.90
CA ARG A 96 2.96 17.30 -24.27
C ARG A 96 2.33 18.64 -24.62
N ARG A 97 1.26 18.63 -25.42
CA ARG A 97 0.52 19.87 -25.80
C ARG A 97 -0.09 20.56 -24.58
N ASN A 98 -0.67 19.78 -23.65
CA ASN A 98 -1.25 20.33 -22.42
C ASN A 98 -0.17 20.91 -21.51
N TYR A 99 1.00 20.27 -21.43
CA TYR A 99 2.17 20.78 -20.69
C TYR A 99 2.67 22.11 -21.30
N GLU A 100 2.85 22.17 -22.62
CA GLU A 100 3.28 23.38 -23.33
C GLU A 100 2.26 24.52 -23.21
N ALA A 101 0.95 24.20 -23.19
CA ALA A 101 -0.11 25.19 -22.97
C ALA A 101 -0.07 25.74 -21.53
N ALA A 102 0.09 24.87 -20.54
CA ALA A 102 0.21 25.27 -19.14
C ALA A 102 1.48 26.09 -18.88
N GLU A 103 2.58 25.79 -19.58
CA GLU A 103 3.82 26.56 -19.49
C GLU A 103 3.66 27.97 -20.09
N ARG A 104 2.94 28.11 -21.21
CA ARG A 104 2.59 29.42 -21.81
C ARG A 104 1.69 30.24 -20.89
N GLU A 105 0.67 29.63 -20.25
CA GLU A 105 -0.17 30.29 -19.25
C GLU A 105 0.64 30.77 -18.03
N ARG A 106 1.57 29.96 -17.55
CA ARG A 106 2.46 30.35 -16.45
C ARG A 106 3.41 31.49 -16.82
N ALA A 107 3.97 31.48 -18.05
CA ALA A 107 4.79 32.57 -18.56
C ALA A 107 3.99 33.87 -18.71
N HIS A 108 2.74 33.80 -19.15
CA HIS A 108 1.84 34.95 -19.27
C HIS A 108 1.39 35.49 -17.89
N ALA A 109 1.25 34.60 -16.88
CA ALA A 109 0.94 35.02 -15.51
C ALA A 109 2.16 35.69 -14.83
N ALA A 110 3.37 35.23 -15.12
CA ALA A 110 4.61 35.82 -14.63
C ALA A 110 4.86 37.20 -15.21
N ASP A 111 4.53 37.42 -16.49
CA ASP A 111 4.67 38.74 -17.16
C ASP A 111 3.67 39.79 -16.64
N LYS A 112 2.51 39.37 -16.13
CA LYS A 112 1.53 40.23 -15.46
C LYS A 112 1.92 40.65 -14.05
N GLN A 113 2.79 39.92 -13.38
CA GLN A 113 3.26 40.21 -11.99
C GLN A 113 4.42 41.21 -11.95
N THR A 114 5.03 41.56 -13.09
CA THR A 114 6.16 42.50 -13.11
C THR A 114 5.76 43.99 -13.22
N ASN A 115 4.47 44.31 -13.27
CA ASN A 115 3.97 45.66 -13.38
C ASN A 115 3.09 46.13 -12.20
N ASP A 116 3.56 45.94 -10.97
CA ASP A 116 2.95 46.57 -9.80
C ASP A 116 3.91 47.59 -9.18
N PRO A 117 3.66 48.89 -9.30
CA PRO A 117 4.59 49.94 -8.82
C PRO A 117 4.43 50.29 -7.33
N PHE A 118 3.60 49.60 -6.57
CA PHE A 118 3.41 49.85 -5.16
C PHE A 118 3.75 48.65 -4.31
N GLY A 119 5.01 48.60 -3.82
CA GLY A 119 5.45 47.70 -2.77
C GLY A 119 4.67 47.88 -1.46
N SER A 120 3.55 47.23 -1.30
CA SER A 120 2.85 47.11 -0.05
C SER A 120 3.50 46.02 0.78
N GLN A 121 4.07 46.38 1.94
CA GLN A 121 4.52 45.50 3.03
C GLN A 121 3.31 44.77 3.65
N MET A 122 2.70 43.83 2.91
CA MET A 122 1.82 42.83 3.49
C MET A 122 2.59 41.53 3.67
N PRO A 123 2.39 40.78 4.76
CA PRO A 123 3.02 39.46 4.91
C PRO A 123 2.58 38.57 3.73
N ASP A 124 3.58 38.17 2.97
CA ASP A 124 3.40 37.45 1.72
C ASP A 124 2.79 36.07 1.97
N HIS A 125 1.45 35.98 1.88
CA HIS A 125 0.72 34.72 1.90
C HIS A 125 1.09 33.76 0.74
N SER A 126 1.90 34.24 -0.22
CA SER A 126 2.40 33.46 -1.36
C SER A 126 3.37 32.33 -0.97
N VAL A 127 3.85 32.34 0.28
CA VAL A 127 4.79 31.32 0.81
C VAL A 127 4.06 30.04 1.26
N VAL A 128 2.76 30.14 1.55
CA VAL A 128 1.96 28.96 1.92
C VAL A 128 1.78 28.09 0.66
N HIS A 129 2.01 26.78 0.81
CA HIS A 129 2.08 25.78 -0.27
C HIS A 129 3.39 25.78 -1.08
N ARG A 130 4.43 26.47 -0.61
CA ARG A 130 5.78 26.28 -1.18
C ARG A 130 6.51 25.14 -0.46
N TYR A 131 7.43 24.54 -1.17
CA TYR A 131 8.27 23.47 -0.64
C TYR A 131 9.58 24.02 -0.13
N ALA A 132 10.02 23.52 1.02
CA ALA A 132 11.26 23.96 1.63
C ALA A 132 12.02 22.81 2.30
N ARG A 133 13.36 22.93 2.34
CA ARG A 133 14.21 22.08 3.18
C ARG A 133 14.52 22.84 4.47
N CYS A 134 14.60 22.12 5.57
CA CYS A 134 15.13 22.68 6.81
C CYS A 134 16.67 22.59 6.78
N VAL A 135 17.36 23.72 6.83
CA VAL A 135 18.82 23.76 6.79
C VAL A 135 19.43 23.13 8.05
N THR A 136 18.74 23.26 9.19
CA THR A 136 19.18 22.71 10.48
C THR A 136 18.99 21.19 10.57
N TYR A 137 18.02 20.64 9.82
CA TYR A 137 17.67 19.21 9.82
C TYR A 137 17.48 18.71 8.38
N PRO A 138 18.57 18.58 7.61
CA PRO A 138 18.52 18.21 6.20
C PRO A 138 17.98 16.79 5.98
N GLU A 139 18.07 15.93 6.99
CA GLU A 139 17.56 14.55 6.98
C GLU A 139 16.02 14.46 6.90
N TRP A 140 15.28 15.51 7.22
CA TRP A 140 13.84 15.55 7.07
C TRP A 140 13.38 15.66 5.60
N GLY A 141 14.31 15.97 4.70
CA GLY A 141 14.04 16.11 3.28
C GLY A 141 13.29 17.41 2.95
N VAL A 142 12.49 17.34 1.87
CA VAL A 142 11.67 18.48 1.44
C VAL A 142 10.28 18.35 2.03
N GLY A 143 9.79 19.43 2.65
CA GLY A 143 8.47 19.52 3.23
C GLY A 143 7.62 20.61 2.59
N ASN A 144 6.30 20.49 2.69
CA ASN A 144 5.34 21.50 2.24
C ASN A 144 5.05 22.49 3.38
N VAL A 145 5.25 23.79 3.14
CA VAL A 145 4.93 24.85 4.08
C VAL A 145 3.42 25.05 4.12
N THR A 146 2.82 24.71 5.27
CA THR A 146 1.36 24.73 5.46
C THR A 146 0.87 25.97 6.21
N GLY A 147 1.77 26.74 6.77
CA GLY A 147 1.42 27.98 7.47
C GLY A 147 2.64 28.75 7.95
N ILE A 148 2.48 30.05 8.12
CA ILE A 148 3.48 30.95 8.71
C ILE A 148 2.84 31.62 9.91
N TYR A 149 3.62 31.74 10.99
CA TYR A 149 3.18 32.31 12.27
C TYR A 149 4.22 33.34 12.76
N PHE A 150 3.73 34.33 13.41
CA PHE A 150 4.57 35.34 14.08
C PHE A 150 4.41 35.18 15.59
N THR A 151 5.52 35.17 16.32
CA THR A 151 5.54 35.15 17.79
C THR A 151 6.41 36.30 18.28
N GLY A 152 6.00 36.93 19.38
CA GLY A 152 6.67 38.10 19.94
C GLY A 152 5.88 39.39 19.71
N GLY A 153 6.26 40.48 20.43
CA GLY A 153 5.66 41.83 20.34
C GLY A 153 6.75 42.88 20.35
N GLY A 154 6.54 44.02 19.66
CA GLY A 154 7.54 45.07 19.52
C GLY A 154 8.64 44.73 18.53
N ASP A 155 9.89 45.03 18.84
CA ASP A 155 11.04 44.84 17.95
C ASP A 155 11.54 43.38 17.87
N ASP A 156 10.96 42.45 18.66
CA ASP A 156 11.35 41.02 18.75
C ASP A 156 10.31 40.08 18.08
N ILE A 157 9.90 40.38 16.85
CA ILE A 157 8.99 39.49 16.08
C ILE A 157 9.79 38.33 15.47
N GLN A 158 9.52 37.10 15.92
CA GLN A 158 10.09 35.89 15.33
C GLN A 158 9.08 35.26 14.39
N GLN A 159 9.53 34.94 13.17
CA GLN A 159 8.75 34.26 12.17
C GLN A 159 8.98 32.75 12.19
N TRP A 160 7.91 32.00 12.34
CA TRP A 160 7.90 30.53 12.34
C TRP A 160 7.10 29.99 11.18
N ALA A 161 7.56 28.87 10.64
CA ALA A 161 6.85 28.14 9.59
C ALA A 161 6.42 26.76 10.07
N ARG A 162 5.19 26.39 9.76
CA ARG A 162 4.69 25.03 9.92
C ARG A 162 4.89 24.28 8.63
N VAL A 163 5.67 23.19 8.67
CA VAL A 163 6.06 22.44 7.49
C VAL A 163 5.70 20.98 7.69
N LYS A 164 5.06 20.40 6.67
CA LYS A 164 4.74 18.96 6.63
C LYS A 164 5.87 18.24 5.88
N PHE A 165 6.79 17.63 6.63
CA PHE A 165 7.83 16.74 6.13
C PHE A 165 7.33 15.29 6.08
N ALA A 166 8.07 14.40 5.39
CA ALA A 166 7.75 12.97 5.36
C ALA A 166 7.64 12.33 6.76
N PRO A 167 8.52 12.63 7.73
CA PRO A 167 8.40 12.11 9.11
C PRO A 167 7.33 12.80 9.96
N GLY A 168 6.61 13.83 9.45
CA GLY A 168 5.51 14.51 10.15
C GLY A 168 5.55 16.03 10.08
N VAL A 169 4.56 16.67 10.73
CA VAL A 169 4.45 18.13 10.77
C VAL A 169 5.40 18.69 11.83
N ARG A 170 6.20 19.71 11.46
CA ARG A 170 7.15 20.41 12.34
C ARG A 170 6.93 21.91 12.25
N THR A 171 7.19 22.60 13.35
CA THR A 171 7.27 24.08 13.40
C THR A 171 8.73 24.45 13.54
N VAL A 172 9.25 25.23 12.61
CA VAL A 172 10.65 25.63 12.53
C VAL A 172 10.75 27.14 12.31
N PRO A 173 11.85 27.80 12.74
CA PRO A 173 12.07 29.19 12.39
C PRO A 173 12.05 29.37 10.87
N ALA A 174 11.35 30.39 10.37
CA ALA A 174 11.24 30.60 8.92
C ALA A 174 12.60 30.84 8.25
N GLY A 175 13.53 31.50 8.98
CA GLY A 175 14.92 31.69 8.52
C GLY A 175 15.75 30.41 8.40
N SER A 176 15.29 29.28 8.97
CA SER A 176 15.94 27.97 8.81
C SER A 176 15.45 27.20 7.56
N LEU A 177 14.56 27.78 6.76
CA LEU A 177 14.01 27.16 5.57
C LEU A 177 14.71 27.69 4.32
N GLN A 178 15.16 26.75 3.49
CA GLN A 178 15.57 27.00 2.12
C GLN A 178 14.44 26.57 1.19
N PHE A 179 13.79 27.56 0.55
CA PHE A 179 12.72 27.25 -0.41
C PHE A 179 13.25 26.54 -1.63
N VAL A 180 12.56 25.50 -2.06
CA VAL A 180 12.91 24.68 -3.23
C VAL A 180 12.01 25.15 -4.38
N ASP A 181 12.62 25.74 -5.38
CA ASP A 181 11.95 26.09 -6.64
C ASP A 181 12.09 24.93 -7.64
N PHE A 182 11.06 24.10 -7.74
CA PHE A 182 11.07 22.96 -8.66
C PHE A 182 10.90 23.37 -10.14
N SER A 183 10.56 24.65 -10.41
CA SER A 183 10.48 25.16 -11.79
C SER A 183 11.84 25.46 -12.40
N LYS A 184 12.86 25.66 -11.53
CA LYS A 184 14.24 25.91 -11.95
C LYS A 184 15.09 24.69 -11.60
N PRO A 185 15.48 23.86 -12.59
CA PRO A 185 16.41 22.78 -12.32
C PRO A 185 17.72 23.38 -11.78
N ASP A 186 18.20 22.83 -10.67
CA ASP A 186 19.55 23.15 -10.18
C ASP A 186 20.55 22.86 -11.32
N PRO A 187 21.25 23.89 -11.85
CA PRO A 187 22.13 23.70 -13.02
C PRO A 187 23.30 22.74 -12.74
N GLY A 188 23.61 22.48 -11.47
CA GLY A 188 24.66 21.55 -11.04
C GLY A 188 24.13 20.17 -10.65
N ALA A 189 22.82 19.97 -10.55
CA ALA A 189 22.27 18.68 -10.16
C ALA A 189 22.35 17.67 -11.32
N ASP A 190 22.86 16.50 -11.02
CA ASP A 190 22.84 15.37 -11.93
C ASP A 190 21.43 15.06 -12.43
N ARG A 191 21.31 14.57 -13.66
CA ARG A 191 20.03 14.27 -14.32
C ARG A 191 19.16 13.34 -13.47
N VAL A 192 19.76 12.33 -12.83
CA VAL A 192 19.06 11.39 -11.95
C VAL A 192 18.53 12.08 -10.71
N GLN A 193 19.33 12.96 -10.09
CA GLN A 193 18.91 13.70 -8.89
C GLN A 193 17.71 14.61 -9.16
N ARG A 194 17.61 15.21 -10.35
CA ARG A 194 16.44 16.00 -10.76
C ARG A 194 15.18 15.15 -10.84
N PHE A 195 15.26 13.97 -11.43
CA PHE A 195 14.11 13.06 -11.50
C PHE A 195 13.73 12.51 -10.11
N LEU A 196 14.71 12.19 -9.25
CA LEU A 196 14.45 11.77 -7.87
C LEU A 196 13.70 12.86 -7.09
N THR A 197 14.16 14.10 -7.18
CA THR A 197 13.51 15.22 -6.49
C THR A 197 12.09 15.44 -7.00
N ALA A 198 11.90 15.40 -8.32
CA ALA A 198 10.57 15.56 -8.93
C ALA A 198 9.62 14.41 -8.56
N ALA A 199 10.14 13.19 -8.44
CA ALA A 199 9.36 12.04 -8.02
C ALA A 199 8.96 12.12 -6.53
N GLN A 200 9.90 12.51 -5.65
CA GLN A 200 9.61 12.73 -4.23
C GLN A 200 8.54 13.80 -4.01
N HIS A 201 8.56 14.86 -4.82
CA HIS A 201 7.53 15.88 -4.82
C HIS A 201 6.17 15.30 -5.21
N ALA A 202 6.10 14.58 -6.32
CA ALA A 202 4.86 13.95 -6.77
C ALA A 202 4.31 12.95 -5.73
N MET A 203 5.18 12.18 -5.06
CA MET A 203 4.78 11.30 -3.96
C MET A 203 4.23 12.09 -2.76
N ALA A 204 4.82 13.23 -2.42
CA ALA A 204 4.33 14.09 -1.34
C ALA A 204 2.94 14.69 -1.63
N GLU A 205 2.62 14.89 -2.91
CA GLU A 205 1.29 15.31 -3.38
C GLU A 205 0.29 14.15 -3.52
N GLY A 206 0.74 12.90 -3.28
CA GLY A 206 -0.08 11.70 -3.48
C GLY A 206 -0.23 11.29 -4.94
N ASN A 207 0.51 11.92 -5.87
CA ASN A 207 0.49 11.58 -7.28
C ASN A 207 1.53 10.52 -7.60
N TYR A 208 1.22 9.27 -7.23
CA TYR A 208 2.14 8.15 -7.35
C TYR A 208 2.40 7.73 -8.79
N GLU A 209 1.42 7.90 -9.68
CA GLU A 209 1.57 7.64 -11.11
C GLU A 209 2.65 8.57 -11.72
N LEU A 210 2.57 9.87 -11.44
CA LEU A 210 3.55 10.85 -11.91
C LEU A 210 4.93 10.56 -11.32
N ALA A 211 4.99 10.19 -10.04
CA ALA A 211 6.23 9.80 -9.38
C ALA A 211 6.88 8.61 -10.09
N ALA A 212 6.09 7.57 -10.38
CA ALA A 212 6.58 6.38 -11.09
C ALA A 212 7.11 6.72 -12.49
N GLN A 213 6.41 7.58 -13.25
CA GLN A 213 6.89 8.06 -14.56
C GLN A 213 8.25 8.76 -14.46
N ARG A 214 8.45 9.65 -13.48
CA ARG A 214 9.73 10.33 -13.24
C ARG A 214 10.84 9.36 -12.88
N LEU A 215 10.52 8.35 -12.07
CA LEU A 215 11.48 7.34 -11.63
C LEU A 215 11.87 6.37 -12.75
N ILE A 216 10.99 6.11 -13.73
CA ILE A 216 11.35 5.36 -14.94
C ILE A 216 12.48 6.08 -15.70
N TYR A 217 12.39 7.41 -15.88
CA TYR A 217 13.46 8.17 -16.53
C TYR A 217 14.77 8.19 -15.72
N ALA A 218 14.66 8.22 -14.38
CA ALA A 218 15.83 8.10 -13.50
C ALA A 218 16.49 6.73 -13.63
N ARG A 219 15.70 5.65 -13.63
CA ARG A 219 16.18 4.27 -13.81
C ARG A 219 16.83 4.06 -15.17
N ASP A 220 16.25 4.63 -16.24
CA ASP A 220 16.82 4.49 -17.58
C ASP A 220 18.20 5.18 -17.71
N ALA A 221 18.47 6.20 -16.87
CA ALA A 221 19.79 6.82 -16.77
C ALA A 221 20.74 6.02 -15.86
N GLU A 222 20.25 5.47 -14.76
CA GLU A 222 21.02 4.67 -13.79
C GLU A 222 20.21 3.44 -13.36
N PRO A 223 20.30 2.32 -14.09
CA PRO A 223 19.47 1.14 -13.83
C PRO A 223 19.69 0.49 -12.46
N ASP A 224 20.91 0.57 -11.93
CA ASP A 224 21.30 -0.05 -10.65
C ASP A 224 21.35 0.96 -9.49
N ASN A 225 20.72 2.12 -9.62
CA ASN A 225 20.61 3.07 -8.52
C ASN A 225 19.56 2.62 -7.49
N SER A 226 20.04 2.15 -6.34
CA SER A 226 19.22 1.63 -5.26
C SER A 226 18.15 2.63 -4.77
N ALA A 227 18.48 3.94 -4.69
CA ALA A 227 17.52 4.95 -4.27
C ALA A 227 16.37 5.12 -5.28
N VAL A 228 16.67 5.06 -6.57
CA VAL A 228 15.67 5.09 -7.64
C VAL A 228 14.76 3.87 -7.57
N LEU A 229 15.35 2.67 -7.50
CA LEU A 229 14.60 1.41 -7.45
C LEU A 229 13.71 1.32 -6.21
N ARG A 230 14.20 1.78 -5.06
CA ARG A 230 13.43 1.86 -3.83
C ARG A 230 12.22 2.78 -3.96
N LEU A 231 12.42 4.02 -4.44
CA LEU A 231 11.33 4.97 -4.59
C LEU A 231 10.33 4.52 -5.66
N MET A 232 10.81 3.90 -6.75
CA MET A 232 9.97 3.33 -7.81
C MET A 232 9.09 2.19 -7.27
N THR A 233 9.67 1.34 -6.43
CA THR A 233 8.93 0.27 -5.73
C THR A 233 7.80 0.86 -4.88
N LEU A 234 8.11 1.88 -4.06
CA LEU A 234 7.12 2.54 -3.21
C LEU A 234 6.04 3.27 -4.02
N ALA A 235 6.43 3.96 -5.10
CA ALA A 235 5.47 4.67 -5.95
C ALA A 235 4.48 3.70 -6.60
N PHE A 236 4.95 2.61 -7.23
CA PHE A 236 4.06 1.61 -7.82
C PHE A 236 3.19 0.90 -6.78
N TRP A 237 3.73 0.64 -5.60
CA TRP A 237 2.97 -0.02 -4.54
C TRP A 237 1.85 0.87 -4.00
N GLN A 238 2.13 2.15 -3.75
CA GLN A 238 1.12 3.12 -3.31
C GLN A 238 0.07 3.44 -4.39
N ASP A 239 0.46 3.36 -5.66
CA ASP A 239 -0.44 3.49 -6.82
C ASP A 239 -1.35 2.25 -7.00
N GLY A 240 -1.11 1.17 -6.24
CA GLY A 240 -1.83 -0.10 -6.37
C GLY A 240 -1.38 -0.94 -7.58
N ASN A 241 -0.33 -0.53 -8.29
CA ASN A 241 0.21 -1.26 -9.42
C ASN A 241 1.15 -2.39 -8.94
N LEU A 242 0.57 -3.40 -8.31
CA LEU A 242 1.31 -4.51 -7.70
C LEU A 242 2.25 -5.24 -8.68
N PRO A 243 1.87 -5.52 -9.95
CA PRO A 243 2.80 -6.14 -10.89
C PRO A 243 4.04 -5.30 -11.20
N ALA A 244 3.91 -3.98 -11.27
CA ALA A 244 5.04 -3.09 -11.48
C ALA A 244 5.89 -2.98 -10.20
N ALA A 245 5.26 -2.88 -9.03
CA ALA A 245 5.93 -2.90 -7.74
C ALA A 245 6.75 -4.20 -7.55
N GLY A 246 6.19 -5.36 -7.92
CA GLY A 246 6.87 -6.65 -7.85
C GLY A 246 8.10 -6.73 -8.75
N ARG A 247 8.07 -6.12 -9.94
CA ARG A 247 9.27 -6.00 -10.79
C ARG A 247 10.31 -5.08 -10.17
N ALA A 248 9.89 -3.90 -9.74
CA ALA A 248 10.78 -2.90 -9.15
C ALA A 248 11.47 -3.40 -7.87
N VAL A 249 10.74 -4.08 -6.98
CA VAL A 249 11.31 -4.62 -5.75
C VAL A 249 12.28 -5.78 -6.02
N ARG A 250 12.05 -6.56 -7.08
CA ARG A 250 13.00 -7.60 -7.51
C ARG A 250 14.33 -6.99 -7.94
N ASP A 251 14.27 -5.92 -8.77
CA ASP A 251 15.47 -5.21 -9.23
C ASP A 251 16.17 -4.56 -8.02
N TRP A 252 15.43 -3.94 -7.12
CA TRP A 252 15.98 -3.38 -5.89
C TRP A 252 16.63 -4.44 -5.01
N SER A 253 15.98 -5.60 -4.80
CA SER A 253 16.54 -6.70 -4.02
C SER A 253 17.78 -7.33 -4.66
N ARG A 254 17.93 -7.24 -5.99
CA ARG A 254 19.14 -7.67 -6.69
C ARG A 254 20.32 -6.71 -6.43
N VAL A 255 20.05 -5.40 -6.42
CA VAL A 255 21.08 -4.37 -6.22
C VAL A 255 21.46 -4.24 -4.75
N ASP A 256 20.48 -4.24 -3.85
CA ASP A 256 20.65 -4.09 -2.39
C ASP A 256 20.53 -5.43 -1.65
N GLY A 257 20.94 -6.53 -2.27
CA GLY A 257 20.75 -7.88 -1.75
C GLY A 257 21.34 -8.16 -0.37
N ASP A 258 22.29 -7.36 0.07
CA ASP A 258 22.89 -7.47 1.41
C ASP A 258 22.10 -6.74 2.50
N ARG A 259 21.13 -5.93 2.13
CA ARG A 259 20.31 -5.17 3.09
C ARG A 259 18.94 -5.82 3.30
N PRO A 260 18.52 -6.02 4.55
CA PRO A 260 17.24 -6.67 4.85
C PRO A 260 16.03 -5.87 4.35
N THR A 261 16.18 -4.54 4.21
CA THR A 261 15.08 -3.62 3.87
C THR A 261 14.43 -3.96 2.53
N ALA A 262 15.20 -4.19 1.47
CA ALA A 262 14.67 -4.53 0.15
C ALA A 262 13.86 -5.83 0.20
N HIS A 263 14.37 -6.84 0.91
CA HIS A 263 13.72 -8.13 1.08
C HIS A 263 12.45 -8.05 1.94
N ARG A 264 12.42 -7.19 2.96
CA ARG A 264 11.20 -6.92 3.75
C ARG A 264 10.09 -6.31 2.90
N PHE A 265 10.41 -5.34 2.05
CA PHE A 265 9.44 -4.77 1.11
C PHE A 265 9.01 -5.80 0.06
N ALA A 266 9.94 -6.62 -0.45
CA ALA A 266 9.62 -7.69 -1.37
C ALA A 266 8.62 -8.68 -0.77
N ALA A 267 8.84 -9.12 0.47
CA ALA A 267 7.93 -10.01 1.17
C ALA A 267 6.52 -9.43 1.26
N ARG A 268 6.40 -8.15 1.61
CA ARG A 268 5.11 -7.47 1.73
C ARG A 268 4.40 -7.30 0.38
N ILE A 269 5.13 -6.88 -0.64
CA ILE A 269 4.55 -6.69 -1.98
C ILE A 269 4.10 -8.03 -2.59
N TYR A 270 4.90 -9.10 -2.45
CA TYR A 270 4.52 -10.41 -2.92
C TYR A 270 3.33 -10.99 -2.14
N GLU A 271 3.22 -10.69 -0.84
CA GLU A 271 2.05 -11.04 -0.03
C GLU A 271 0.79 -10.33 -0.55
N ASP A 272 0.85 -9.02 -0.84
CA ASP A 272 -0.25 -8.24 -1.40
C ASP A 272 -0.63 -8.72 -2.83
N MET A 273 0.33 -9.27 -3.57
CA MET A 273 0.09 -9.93 -4.87
C MET A 273 -0.53 -11.33 -4.74
N GLY A 274 -0.63 -11.89 -3.55
CA GLY A 274 -1.04 -13.27 -3.32
C GLY A 274 0.03 -14.33 -3.67
N ALA A 275 1.25 -13.91 -3.99
CA ALA A 275 2.36 -14.81 -4.34
C ALA A 275 3.09 -15.28 -3.07
N ILE A 276 2.44 -16.14 -2.29
CA ILE A 276 2.85 -16.49 -0.92
C ILE A 276 4.21 -17.18 -0.86
N ASP A 277 4.52 -18.04 -1.86
CA ASP A 277 5.82 -18.70 -1.95
C ASP A 277 6.96 -17.67 -2.10
N LEU A 278 6.80 -16.71 -3.02
CA LEU A 278 7.78 -15.64 -3.24
C LEU A 278 7.88 -14.71 -2.02
N ALA A 279 6.76 -14.46 -1.35
CA ALA A 279 6.74 -13.68 -0.12
C ALA A 279 7.53 -14.36 0.99
N ALA A 280 7.35 -15.68 1.18
CA ALA A 280 8.07 -16.45 2.18
C ALA A 280 9.57 -16.54 1.89
N GLU A 281 9.97 -16.72 0.62
CA GLU A 281 11.37 -16.66 0.21
C GLU A 281 12.00 -15.28 0.49
N ALA A 282 11.27 -14.21 0.17
CA ALA A 282 11.74 -12.85 0.43
C ALA A 282 11.84 -12.58 1.94
N ALA A 283 10.87 -13.03 2.74
CA ALA A 283 10.91 -12.92 4.19
C ALA A 283 12.08 -13.72 4.78
N GLN A 284 12.36 -14.92 4.25
CA GLN A 284 13.53 -15.71 4.68
C GLN A 284 14.83 -14.93 4.42
N ARG A 285 15.00 -14.36 3.22
CA ARG A 285 16.18 -13.54 2.92
C ARG A 285 16.27 -12.30 3.81
N ALA A 286 15.13 -11.70 4.21
CA ALA A 286 15.11 -10.57 5.12
C ALA A 286 15.66 -10.93 6.51
N VAL A 287 15.25 -12.07 7.08
CA VAL A 287 15.74 -12.52 8.40
C VAL A 287 17.18 -13.04 8.35
N ASP A 288 17.62 -13.61 7.22
CA ASP A 288 19.00 -14.03 7.01
C ASP A 288 19.98 -12.83 7.03
N ARG A 289 19.51 -11.66 6.57
CA ARG A 289 20.29 -10.40 6.53
C ARG A 289 20.08 -9.51 7.76
N GLY A 290 18.96 -9.68 8.46
CA GLY A 290 18.61 -8.93 9.67
C GLY A 290 18.03 -9.87 10.73
N PRO A 291 18.85 -10.70 11.38
CA PRO A 291 18.37 -11.76 12.30
C PRO A 291 17.77 -11.23 13.61
N ASP A 292 17.91 -9.95 13.89
CA ASP A 292 17.40 -9.32 15.12
C ASP A 292 16.10 -8.51 14.90
N ASP A 293 15.49 -8.64 13.71
CA ASP A 293 14.25 -7.98 13.36
C ASP A 293 13.04 -8.87 13.71
N ALA A 294 12.38 -8.59 14.83
CA ALA A 294 11.23 -9.35 15.30
C ALA A 294 10.07 -9.35 14.28
N ASP A 295 9.79 -8.20 13.65
CA ASP A 295 8.70 -8.05 12.66
C ASP A 295 8.95 -8.90 11.41
N ALA A 296 10.22 -9.01 10.99
CA ALA A 296 10.59 -9.85 9.86
C ALA A 296 10.38 -11.34 10.16
N TRP A 297 10.75 -11.79 11.36
CA TRP A 297 10.51 -13.15 11.82
C TRP A 297 9.02 -13.47 11.99
N GLU A 298 8.23 -12.54 12.53
CA GLU A 298 6.79 -12.68 12.65
C GLU A 298 6.14 -12.85 11.27
N ARG A 299 6.50 -11.99 10.32
CA ARG A 299 6.01 -12.10 8.95
C ARG A 299 6.38 -13.43 8.29
N LEU A 300 7.63 -13.88 8.46
CA LEU A 300 8.07 -15.17 7.95
C LEU A 300 7.20 -16.30 8.52
N GLY A 301 6.99 -16.30 9.83
CA GLY A 301 6.17 -17.31 10.51
C GLY A 301 4.73 -17.34 10.00
N ARG A 302 4.11 -16.18 9.84
CA ARG A 302 2.75 -16.05 9.27
C ARG A 302 2.67 -16.58 7.83
N LEU A 303 3.65 -16.26 6.99
CA LEU A 303 3.72 -16.77 5.63
C LEU A 303 3.91 -18.29 5.59
N ARG A 304 4.75 -18.85 6.48
CA ARG A 304 4.93 -20.30 6.62
C ARG A 304 3.65 -21.01 7.09
N LEU A 305 2.87 -20.38 7.98
CA LEU A 305 1.54 -20.88 8.35
C LEU A 305 0.61 -20.96 7.14
N ARG A 306 0.58 -19.93 6.29
CA ARG A 306 -0.24 -19.92 5.06
C ARG A 306 0.19 -21.01 4.06
N LEU A 307 1.47 -21.38 4.06
CA LEU A 307 2.01 -22.49 3.26
C LEU A 307 1.85 -23.86 3.95
N MET A 308 1.21 -23.91 5.11
CA MET A 308 1.05 -25.11 5.93
C MET A 308 2.37 -25.76 6.40
N ASP A 309 3.45 -25.00 6.36
CA ASP A 309 4.78 -25.39 6.87
C ASP A 309 4.86 -25.09 8.37
N ARG A 310 4.32 -26.01 9.17
CA ARG A 310 4.11 -25.82 10.62
C ARG A 310 5.41 -25.70 11.39
N GLU A 311 6.39 -26.54 11.08
CA GLU A 311 7.68 -26.57 11.78
C GLU A 311 8.48 -25.28 11.55
N ALA A 312 8.56 -24.83 10.28
CA ALA A 312 9.21 -23.57 9.96
C ALA A 312 8.45 -22.37 10.55
N ALA A 313 7.12 -22.42 10.61
CA ALA A 313 6.30 -21.38 11.23
C ALA A 313 6.59 -21.27 12.73
N ILE A 314 6.57 -22.39 13.46
CA ILE A 314 6.91 -22.43 14.90
C ILE A 314 8.31 -21.87 15.14
N SER A 315 9.30 -22.33 14.37
CA SER A 315 10.68 -21.87 14.52
C SER A 315 10.81 -20.35 14.33
N ALA A 316 10.17 -19.80 13.30
CA ALA A 316 10.20 -18.37 13.01
C ALA A 316 9.48 -17.54 14.09
N LEU A 317 8.27 -17.94 14.49
CA LEU A 317 7.47 -17.23 15.49
C LEU A 317 8.09 -17.33 16.90
N GLU A 318 8.73 -18.44 17.24
CA GLU A 318 9.52 -18.56 18.46
C GLU A 318 10.72 -17.62 18.47
N ARG A 319 11.34 -17.40 17.31
CA ARG A 319 12.41 -16.41 17.17
C ARG A 319 11.86 -14.99 17.34
N ALA A 320 10.73 -14.67 16.70
CA ALA A 320 10.04 -13.39 16.86
C ALA A 320 9.70 -13.11 18.33
N ARG A 321 9.09 -14.09 19.01
CA ARG A 321 8.75 -14.03 20.44
C ARG A 321 9.95 -13.72 21.34
N ARG A 322 11.12 -14.30 21.05
CA ARG A 322 12.35 -14.02 21.83
C ARG A 322 12.94 -12.65 21.59
N LEU A 323 12.75 -12.08 20.41
CA LEU A 323 13.28 -10.75 20.04
C LEU A 323 12.40 -9.61 20.54
N GLY A 324 11.07 -9.79 20.42
CA GLY A 324 10.10 -8.79 20.85
C GLY A 324 8.70 -9.38 20.69
N PRO A 325 8.06 -9.86 21.78
CA PRO A 325 6.75 -10.48 21.67
C PRO A 325 5.69 -9.42 21.29
N SER A 326 4.90 -9.72 20.24
CA SER A 326 3.64 -9.04 19.93
C SER A 326 2.47 -9.97 20.21
N VAL A 327 1.28 -9.41 20.43
CA VAL A 327 0.07 -10.22 20.62
C VAL A 327 -0.21 -11.04 19.38
N GLU A 328 -0.06 -10.44 18.21
CA GLU A 328 -0.26 -11.06 16.92
C GLU A 328 0.69 -12.25 16.71
N ALA A 329 1.99 -12.08 16.99
CA ALA A 329 2.97 -13.15 16.86
C ALA A 329 2.68 -14.31 17.82
N LEU A 330 2.22 -14.02 19.03
CA LEU A 330 1.84 -15.05 20.01
C LEU A 330 0.59 -15.81 19.60
N LEU A 331 -0.41 -15.11 18.99
CA LEU A 331 -1.61 -15.75 18.48
C LEU A 331 -1.32 -16.59 17.22
N ASP A 332 -0.43 -16.13 16.34
CA ASP A 332 0.03 -16.91 15.20
C ASP A 332 0.84 -18.13 15.66
N LEU A 333 1.65 -18.00 16.72
CA LEU A 333 2.39 -19.10 17.33
C LEU A 333 1.44 -20.15 17.97
N ALA A 334 0.40 -19.69 18.68
CA ALA A 334 -0.63 -20.55 19.20
C ALA A 334 -1.33 -21.35 18.08
N LEU A 335 -1.64 -20.69 16.95
CA LEU A 335 -2.19 -21.35 15.77
C LEU A 335 -1.21 -22.39 15.19
N ALA A 336 0.08 -22.08 15.14
CA ALA A 336 1.11 -23.00 14.66
C ALA A 336 1.20 -24.26 15.55
N TYR A 337 1.18 -24.11 16.88
CA TYR A 337 1.17 -25.22 17.83
C TYR A 337 -0.13 -26.02 17.74
N HIS A 338 -1.27 -25.34 17.58
CA HIS A 338 -2.55 -26.00 17.33
C HIS A 338 -2.48 -26.94 16.11
N LEU A 339 -1.99 -26.44 14.98
CA LEU A 339 -1.84 -27.22 13.75
C LEU A 339 -0.79 -28.34 13.88
N ALA A 340 0.17 -28.21 14.77
CA ALA A 340 1.15 -29.24 15.10
C ALA A 340 0.63 -30.27 16.11
N GLY A 341 -0.51 -30.00 16.77
CA GLY A 341 -1.09 -30.88 17.81
C GLY A 341 -0.47 -30.71 19.18
N ASP A 342 0.38 -29.71 19.40
CA ASP A 342 0.95 -29.40 20.72
C ASP A 342 0.03 -28.45 21.49
N LEU A 343 -1.00 -29.06 22.13
CA LEU A 343 -2.01 -28.34 22.89
C LEU A 343 -1.43 -27.62 24.11
N GLY A 344 -0.37 -28.14 24.71
CA GLY A 344 0.27 -27.52 25.88
C GLY A 344 0.99 -26.22 25.52
N ALA A 345 1.76 -26.25 24.45
CA ALA A 345 2.42 -25.05 23.91
C ALA A 345 1.41 -24.01 23.38
N GLU A 346 0.31 -24.46 22.76
CA GLU A 346 -0.79 -23.60 22.32
C GLU A 346 -1.37 -22.78 23.49
N VAL A 347 -1.72 -23.46 24.60
CA VAL A 347 -2.24 -22.78 25.81
C VAL A 347 -1.23 -21.79 26.35
N THR A 348 0.06 -22.18 26.45
CA THR A 348 1.11 -21.30 26.94
C THR A 348 1.26 -20.03 26.09
N ALA A 349 1.21 -20.15 24.77
CA ALA A 349 1.29 -19.00 23.86
C ALA A 349 0.06 -18.07 24.02
N CYS A 350 -1.15 -18.62 24.15
CA CYS A 350 -2.35 -17.85 24.42
C CYS A 350 -2.31 -17.15 25.78
N GLU A 351 -1.83 -17.82 26.82
CA GLU A 351 -1.66 -17.22 28.14
C GLU A 351 -0.70 -16.02 28.09
N GLN A 352 0.42 -16.16 27.38
CA GLN A 352 1.35 -15.04 27.16
C GLN A 352 0.70 -13.89 26.40
N ALA A 353 -0.12 -14.16 25.40
CA ALA A 353 -0.84 -13.13 24.65
C ALA A 353 -1.81 -12.34 25.54
N THR A 354 -2.57 -13.04 26.45
CA THR A 354 -3.47 -12.38 27.39
C THR A 354 -2.74 -11.60 28.48
N LEU A 355 -1.53 -12.00 28.84
CA LEU A 355 -0.68 -11.24 29.76
C LEU A 355 -0.10 -9.98 29.11
N LEU A 356 0.23 -10.05 27.84
CA LEU A 356 0.78 -8.92 27.07
C LEU A 356 -0.29 -7.86 26.79
N ASP A 357 -1.49 -8.28 26.38
CA ASP A 357 -2.66 -7.40 26.28
C ASP A 357 -3.91 -8.02 26.93
N PRO A 358 -4.18 -7.67 28.20
CA PRO A 358 -5.38 -8.14 28.91
C PRO A 358 -6.71 -7.66 28.34
N ARG A 359 -6.71 -6.76 27.34
CA ARG A 359 -7.90 -6.26 26.66
C ARG A 359 -8.11 -6.87 25.28
N SER A 360 -7.19 -7.71 24.82
CA SER A 360 -7.34 -8.40 23.55
C SER A 360 -8.44 -9.45 23.63
N THR A 361 -9.56 -9.19 22.98
CA THR A 361 -10.68 -10.13 22.86
C THR A 361 -10.24 -11.42 22.17
N ASP A 362 -9.43 -11.30 21.11
CA ASP A 362 -8.92 -12.45 20.34
C ASP A 362 -8.03 -13.35 21.18
N ALA A 363 -7.18 -12.76 22.04
CA ALA A 363 -6.30 -13.54 22.92
C ALA A 363 -7.11 -14.37 23.93
N TRP A 364 -8.12 -13.76 24.58
CA TRP A 364 -8.98 -14.48 25.51
C TRP A 364 -9.85 -15.52 24.82
N SER A 365 -10.38 -15.22 23.63
CA SER A 365 -11.17 -16.19 22.84
C SER A 365 -10.33 -17.41 22.46
N ARG A 366 -9.13 -17.20 21.94
CA ARG A 366 -8.21 -18.31 21.61
C ARG A 366 -7.78 -19.10 22.83
N LEU A 367 -7.49 -18.43 23.95
CA LEU A 367 -7.17 -19.10 25.21
C LEU A 367 -8.33 -20.00 25.67
N ALA A 368 -9.56 -19.52 25.61
CA ALA A 368 -10.73 -20.32 25.96
C ALA A 368 -10.86 -21.59 25.11
N HIS A 369 -10.68 -21.49 23.82
CA HIS A 369 -10.68 -22.63 22.90
C HIS A 369 -9.50 -23.61 23.17
N ALA A 370 -8.32 -23.10 23.44
CA ALA A 370 -7.14 -23.91 23.75
C ALA A 370 -7.33 -24.69 25.06
N LEU A 371 -7.81 -24.03 26.12
CA LEU A 371 -8.08 -24.62 27.42
C LEU A 371 -9.19 -25.68 27.35
N ALA A 372 -10.24 -25.43 26.55
CA ALA A 372 -11.32 -26.41 26.36
C ALA A 372 -10.82 -27.72 25.71
N ARG A 373 -9.78 -27.65 24.86
CA ARG A 373 -9.16 -28.85 24.25
C ARG A 373 -8.21 -29.60 25.16
N THR A 374 -7.75 -28.98 26.23
CA THR A 374 -6.85 -29.61 27.25
C THR A 374 -7.59 -30.07 28.51
N ASP A 375 -8.93 -30.19 28.43
CA ASP A 375 -9.81 -30.57 29.53
C ASP A 375 -9.71 -29.65 30.77
N ARG A 376 -9.13 -28.46 30.62
CA ARG A 376 -9.09 -27.43 31.67
C ARG A 376 -10.39 -26.60 31.66
N THR A 377 -11.51 -27.32 31.90
CA THR A 377 -12.88 -26.78 31.73
C THR A 377 -13.15 -25.53 32.58
N SER A 378 -12.70 -25.50 33.83
CA SER A 378 -12.88 -24.34 34.71
C SER A 378 -12.16 -23.11 34.16
N ASP A 379 -10.90 -23.25 33.79
CA ASP A 379 -10.10 -22.15 33.28
C ASP A 379 -10.63 -21.67 31.93
N ALA A 380 -11.15 -22.59 31.10
CA ALA A 380 -11.79 -22.26 29.83
C ALA A 380 -13.06 -21.41 30.03
N ILE A 381 -13.87 -21.70 31.03
CA ILE A 381 -15.07 -20.92 31.41
C ILE A 381 -14.65 -19.50 31.81
N ASP A 382 -13.64 -19.37 32.67
CA ASP A 382 -13.14 -18.06 33.11
C ASP A 382 -12.60 -17.23 31.92
N ALA A 383 -11.92 -17.88 30.98
CA ALA A 383 -11.43 -17.25 29.77
C ALA A 383 -12.58 -16.81 28.83
N CYS A 384 -13.63 -17.65 28.67
CA CYS A 384 -14.84 -17.29 27.92
C CYS A 384 -15.53 -16.07 28.55
N ASP A 385 -15.73 -16.07 29.86
CA ASP A 385 -16.34 -14.94 30.57
C ASP A 385 -15.54 -13.65 30.38
N ARG A 386 -14.23 -13.75 30.39
CA ARG A 386 -13.37 -12.60 30.15
C ARG A 386 -13.49 -12.10 28.73
N ALA A 387 -13.44 -12.99 27.72
CA ALA A 387 -13.63 -12.63 26.31
C ALA A 387 -14.97 -11.96 26.04
N LEU A 388 -16.08 -12.52 26.61
CA LEU A 388 -17.43 -11.97 26.45
C LEU A 388 -17.57 -10.58 27.07
N ARG A 389 -16.96 -10.33 28.25
CA ARG A 389 -16.92 -8.99 28.84
C ARG A 389 -16.19 -7.97 27.98
N LEU A 390 -15.27 -8.42 27.13
CA LEU A 390 -14.53 -7.59 26.17
C LEU A 390 -15.23 -7.47 24.82
N GLY A 391 -16.37 -8.16 24.63
CA GLY A 391 -17.17 -8.08 23.42
C GLY A 391 -16.91 -9.19 22.42
N ALA A 392 -16.48 -10.38 22.88
CA ALA A 392 -16.34 -11.56 22.01
C ALA A 392 -17.68 -11.94 21.36
N ASP A 393 -17.57 -12.69 20.27
CA ASP A 393 -18.68 -13.07 19.42
C ASP A 393 -19.55 -14.22 20.02
N ALA A 394 -20.60 -14.60 19.25
CA ALA A 394 -21.51 -15.67 19.64
C ALA A 394 -20.85 -17.05 19.72
N GLU A 395 -19.70 -17.26 19.06
CA GLU A 395 -18.98 -18.54 19.08
C GLU A 395 -18.43 -18.83 20.48
N VAL A 396 -17.86 -17.81 21.12
CA VAL A 396 -17.37 -17.91 22.50
C VAL A 396 -18.51 -18.12 23.50
N ALA A 397 -19.66 -17.46 23.28
CA ALA A 397 -20.86 -17.66 24.12
C ALA A 397 -21.38 -19.11 24.00
N GLU A 398 -21.36 -19.67 22.82
CA GLU A 398 -21.75 -21.07 22.58
C GLU A 398 -20.75 -22.06 23.19
N LEU A 399 -19.44 -21.74 23.14
CA LEU A 399 -18.40 -22.52 23.82
C LEU A 399 -18.66 -22.52 25.33
N LEU A 400 -18.90 -21.36 25.92
CA LEU A 400 -19.20 -21.22 27.35
C LEU A 400 -20.41 -22.07 27.75
N ARG A 401 -21.49 -22.04 26.96
CA ARG A 401 -22.71 -22.82 27.23
C ARG A 401 -22.40 -24.33 27.23
N ARG A 402 -21.63 -24.82 26.22
CA ARG A 402 -21.23 -26.24 26.14
C ARG A 402 -20.35 -26.68 27.32
N LEU A 403 -19.42 -25.83 27.74
CA LEU A 403 -18.54 -26.11 28.86
C LEU A 403 -19.32 -26.14 30.20
N ALA A 404 -20.26 -25.21 30.36
CA ALA A 404 -21.11 -25.18 31.56
C ALA A 404 -22.01 -26.41 31.69
N GLU A 405 -22.48 -27.00 30.59
CA GLU A 405 -23.24 -28.25 30.56
C GLU A 405 -22.41 -29.47 30.95
N GLN A 406 -21.10 -29.42 30.76
CA GLN A 406 -20.14 -30.51 31.10
C GLN A 406 -19.76 -30.50 32.57
N LEU A 407 -19.88 -29.39 33.26
CA LEU A 407 -19.62 -29.32 34.69
C LEU A 407 -20.62 -30.20 35.46
N PRO A 408 -20.16 -31.08 36.38
CA PRO A 408 -21.05 -31.87 37.24
C PRO A 408 -21.90 -30.89 38.03
N ARG A 409 -23.24 -31.01 37.90
CA ARG A 409 -24.19 -30.28 38.74
C ARG A 409 -23.90 -30.73 40.21
N VAL A 410 -23.17 -29.89 40.91
CA VAL A 410 -23.07 -30.04 42.37
C VAL A 410 -24.47 -29.78 42.91
N LEU A 411 -25.23 -30.85 43.20
CA LEU A 411 -26.48 -30.70 43.91
C LEU A 411 -26.13 -30.08 45.29
N PRO A 412 -26.82 -29.00 45.70
CA PRO A 412 -26.59 -28.48 47.02
C PRO A 412 -26.88 -29.62 48.02
N ALA A 413 -25.91 -29.86 48.89
CA ALA A 413 -26.08 -30.82 50.01
C ALA A 413 -27.34 -30.43 50.80
N ALA A 414 -28.26 -31.40 50.89
CA ALA A 414 -29.54 -31.23 51.55
C ALA A 414 -29.39 -31.05 53.07
#